data_d954d515e1f50c43c5504a23070f77dd
#
_entry.id   d954d515e1f50c43c5504a23070f77dd
#
_cell.length_a   1.000
_cell.length_b   1.000
_cell.length_c   1.000
_cell.angle_alpha   90.00
_cell.angle_beta   90.00
_cell.angle_gamma   90.00
#
_symmetry.space_group_name_H-M   'P 1'
#
loop_
_entity.id
_entity.type
_entity.pdbx_description
1 polymer ?
#
loop_
_entity_poly.entity_id
_entity_poly.type
_entity_poly.pdbx_seq_one_letter_code
_entity_poly.pdbx_strand_id
1 'polypeptide(L)'
;FVEFRGVGLIERVELVAQVDNKGRAFSNYAFDCALVDLSPEGEQLDWGWISARKDPDLSDEAVLELAPKQWSRWVEEGKDSLSRIRRNVARAKVFNKEEQLPPPGSEEQKVLDKIYNFYSTSNDRKKRFEALAEVVTEFVISESHGRYKRGWVTRGSGDHGIDFVGRLDVGSGFSTTSLVVLGQAKCEKPNSTTSGQDIARTVARLRRGWIGCYVTT
;
A
#
# COMPACT_ATOMS: atom_id res chain seq x y z
N PHE A 1 -9.41 -3.66 17.81
CA PHE A 1 -10.53 -4.00 16.94
C PHE A 1 -10.01 -4.88 15.80
N VAL A 2 -10.72 -5.97 15.46
CA VAL A 2 -10.45 -6.78 14.28
C VAL A 2 -11.51 -6.39 13.25
N GLU A 3 -11.06 -5.97 12.06
CA GLU A 3 -11.93 -5.57 10.97
C GLU A 3 -11.82 -6.59 9.84
N PHE A 4 -12.97 -7.07 9.36
CA PHE A 4 -13.01 -7.92 8.19
C PHE A 4 -12.88 -7.06 6.93
N ARG A 5 -11.85 -7.30 6.13
CA ARG A 5 -11.56 -6.53 4.90
C ARG A 5 -11.94 -7.25 3.62
N GLY A 6 -12.16 -8.54 3.67
CA GLY A 6 -12.49 -9.32 2.48
C GLY A 6 -12.00 -10.76 2.56
N VAL A 7 -12.09 -11.45 1.44
CA VAL A 7 -11.69 -12.85 1.28
C VAL A 7 -10.36 -12.93 0.53
N GLY A 8 -9.40 -13.69 1.08
CA GLY A 8 -8.11 -13.93 0.43
C GLY A 8 -8.18 -15.13 -0.51
N LEU A 9 -7.77 -14.93 -1.76
CA LEU A 9 -7.59 -15.99 -2.75
C LEU A 9 -6.10 -16.31 -2.86
N ILE A 10 -5.69 -17.55 -2.56
CA ILE A 10 -4.29 -17.95 -2.70
C ILE A 10 -3.97 -18.14 -4.18
N GLU A 11 -3.07 -17.31 -4.70
CA GLU A 11 -2.61 -17.37 -6.09
C GLU A 11 -1.37 -18.23 -6.25
N ARG A 12 -0.49 -18.20 -5.23
CA ARG A 12 0.80 -18.88 -5.27
C ARG A 12 1.25 -19.25 -3.86
N VAL A 13 1.91 -20.38 -3.76
CA VAL A 13 2.57 -20.82 -2.54
C VAL A 13 4.03 -21.09 -2.86
N GLU A 14 4.93 -20.56 -2.06
CA GLU A 14 6.37 -20.79 -2.19
C GLU A 14 6.95 -21.27 -0.87
N LEU A 15 7.89 -22.19 -0.94
CA LEU A 15 8.74 -22.53 0.19
C LEU A 15 9.90 -21.53 0.23
N VAL A 16 10.02 -20.77 1.32
CA VAL A 16 11.03 -19.75 1.49
C VAL A 16 11.90 -20.04 2.70
N ALA A 17 13.20 -19.76 2.60
CA ALA A 17 14.09 -19.77 3.74
C ALA A 17 13.97 -18.43 4.51
N GLN A 18 13.81 -18.51 5.80
CA GLN A 18 13.75 -17.38 6.71
C GLN A 18 14.77 -17.56 7.85
N VAL A 19 15.08 -16.47 8.52
CA VAL A 19 16.00 -16.48 9.65
C VAL A 19 15.27 -15.85 10.85
N ASP A 20 15.28 -16.53 11.98
CA ASP A 20 14.69 -16.01 13.21
C ASP A 20 15.54 -14.89 13.84
N ASN A 21 15.04 -14.28 14.91
CA ASN A 21 15.73 -13.21 15.60
C ASN A 21 17.04 -13.64 16.33
N LYS A 22 17.32 -14.95 16.34
CA LYS A 22 18.55 -15.55 16.87
C LYS A 22 19.51 -16.01 15.77
N GLY A 23 19.22 -15.69 14.51
CA GLY A 23 20.03 -16.06 13.37
C GLY A 23 19.87 -17.51 12.91
N ARG A 24 18.88 -18.26 13.38
CA ARG A 24 18.65 -19.65 12.98
C ARG A 24 17.78 -19.71 11.72
N ALA A 25 18.26 -20.40 10.70
CA ALA A 25 17.50 -20.60 9.48
C ALA A 25 16.37 -21.63 9.68
N PHE A 26 15.22 -21.34 9.08
CA PHE A 26 14.08 -22.26 8.98
C PHE A 26 13.36 -22.09 7.66
N SER A 27 12.64 -23.13 7.24
CA SER A 27 11.80 -23.07 6.07
C SER A 27 10.37 -22.70 6.45
N ASN A 28 9.74 -21.85 5.64
CA ASN A 28 8.35 -21.43 5.84
C ASN A 28 7.65 -21.32 4.48
N TYR A 29 6.32 -21.33 4.49
CA TYR A 29 5.53 -21.10 3.29
C TYR A 29 5.16 -19.62 3.20
N ALA A 30 5.42 -19.02 2.05
CA ALA A 30 4.91 -17.70 1.67
C ALA A 30 3.69 -17.89 0.76
N PHE A 31 2.61 -17.20 1.08
CA PHE A 31 1.37 -17.23 0.31
C PHE A 31 1.17 -15.88 -0.37
N ASP A 32 1.01 -15.90 -1.70
CA ASP A 32 0.51 -14.76 -2.42
C ASP A 32 -0.99 -14.84 -2.49
N CYS A 33 -1.64 -13.81 -1.99
CA CYS A 33 -3.09 -13.74 -1.97
C CYS A 33 -3.58 -12.52 -2.75
N ALA A 34 -4.56 -12.71 -3.62
CA ALA A 34 -5.41 -11.63 -4.10
C ALA A 34 -6.49 -11.39 -3.05
N LEU A 35 -6.66 -10.15 -2.62
CA LEU A 35 -7.74 -9.78 -1.71
C LEU A 35 -8.99 -9.41 -2.51
N VAL A 36 -10.07 -10.15 -2.28
CA VAL A 36 -11.41 -9.77 -2.69
C VAL A 36 -11.94 -8.83 -1.61
N ASP A 37 -11.73 -7.53 -1.78
CA ASP A 37 -12.17 -6.49 -0.86
C ASP A 37 -13.64 -6.18 -1.13
N LEU A 38 -14.49 -6.27 -0.11
CA LEU A 38 -15.93 -6.01 -0.21
C LEU A 38 -16.28 -4.52 -0.04
N SER A 39 -15.38 -3.75 0.57
CA SER A 39 -15.61 -2.34 0.88
C SER A 39 -15.84 -1.43 -0.35
N PRO A 40 -15.18 -1.64 -1.51
CA PRO A 40 -15.39 -0.78 -2.67
C PRO A 40 -16.81 -0.77 -3.26
N GLU A 41 -17.54 -1.86 -3.08
CA GLU A 41 -18.90 -2.00 -3.58
C GLU A 41 -19.96 -1.79 -2.47
N GLY A 42 -19.53 -1.37 -1.26
CA GLY A 42 -20.41 -1.22 -0.10
C GLY A 42 -20.97 -2.54 0.39
N GLU A 43 -20.41 -3.65 -0.04
CA GLU A 43 -20.83 -4.98 0.39
C GLU A 43 -20.29 -5.29 1.78
N GLN A 44 -21.12 -5.87 2.61
CA GLN A 44 -20.72 -6.45 3.89
C GLN A 44 -20.64 -7.96 3.76
N LEU A 45 -19.81 -8.59 4.60
CA LEU A 45 -19.80 -10.05 4.67
C LEU A 45 -21.15 -10.54 5.16
N ASP A 46 -21.83 -11.34 4.33
CA ASP A 46 -23.00 -12.08 4.75
C ASP A 46 -22.58 -13.38 5.44
N TRP A 47 -22.85 -13.47 6.74
CA TRP A 47 -22.62 -14.70 7.49
C TRP A 47 -23.50 -15.86 7.01
N GLY A 48 -24.63 -15.57 6.37
CA GLY A 48 -25.47 -16.56 5.69
C GLY A 48 -24.71 -17.29 4.59
N TRP A 49 -23.89 -16.57 3.81
CA TRP A 49 -23.01 -17.18 2.80
C TRP A 49 -21.98 -18.15 3.43
N ILE A 50 -21.35 -17.75 4.55
CA ILE A 50 -20.39 -18.62 5.23
C ILE A 50 -21.07 -19.88 5.78
N SER A 51 -22.31 -19.75 6.27
CA SER A 51 -23.10 -20.88 6.75
C SER A 51 -23.53 -21.79 5.61
N ALA A 52 -24.00 -21.23 4.51
CA ALA A 52 -24.42 -21.96 3.31
C ALA A 52 -23.27 -22.80 2.71
N ARG A 53 -22.04 -22.28 2.72
CA ARG A 53 -20.86 -23.03 2.24
C ARG A 53 -20.51 -24.28 3.06
N LYS A 54 -21.03 -24.38 4.27
CA LYS A 54 -20.81 -25.54 5.15
C LYS A 54 -21.96 -26.55 5.08
N ASP A 55 -23.03 -26.19 4.43
CA ASP A 55 -24.23 -27.02 4.30
C ASP A 55 -24.06 -27.95 3.08
N PRO A 56 -23.94 -29.28 3.30
CA PRO A 56 -23.75 -30.24 2.20
C PRO A 56 -25.01 -30.45 1.35
N ASP A 57 -26.16 -29.99 1.83
CA ASP A 57 -27.46 -30.18 1.14
C ASP A 57 -27.78 -29.01 0.19
N LEU A 58 -26.98 -27.92 0.23
CA LEU A 58 -27.14 -26.78 -0.68
C LEU A 58 -26.32 -26.99 -1.96
N SER A 59 -26.93 -26.61 -3.09
CA SER A 59 -26.22 -26.61 -4.38
C SER A 59 -25.22 -25.46 -4.48
N ASP A 60 -24.18 -25.62 -5.32
CA ASP A 60 -23.19 -24.59 -5.55
C ASP A 60 -23.81 -23.28 -6.08
N GLU A 61 -24.88 -23.38 -6.90
CA GLU A 61 -25.61 -22.24 -7.41
C GLU A 61 -26.28 -21.45 -6.27
N ALA A 62 -26.98 -22.16 -5.38
CA ALA A 62 -27.65 -21.53 -4.22
C ALA A 62 -26.63 -20.86 -3.28
N VAL A 63 -25.45 -21.43 -3.12
CA VAL A 63 -24.35 -20.83 -2.34
C VAL A 63 -23.78 -19.60 -3.04
N LEU A 64 -23.67 -19.60 -4.38
CA LEU A 64 -23.17 -18.46 -5.16
C LEU A 64 -24.13 -17.27 -5.18
N GLU A 65 -25.44 -17.49 -5.07
CA GLU A 65 -26.43 -16.41 -4.96
C GLU A 65 -26.22 -15.54 -3.71
N LEU A 66 -25.71 -16.13 -2.63
CA LEU A 66 -25.38 -15.44 -1.38
C LEU A 66 -23.96 -14.86 -1.37
N ALA A 67 -23.16 -15.19 -2.38
CA ALA A 67 -21.75 -14.80 -2.41
C ALA A 67 -21.57 -13.32 -2.75
N PRO A 68 -20.49 -12.68 -2.24
CA PRO A 68 -20.10 -11.36 -2.72
C PRO A 68 -19.86 -11.37 -4.23
N LYS A 69 -20.27 -10.31 -4.93
CA LYS A 69 -20.14 -10.20 -6.41
C LYS A 69 -18.72 -10.44 -6.93
N GLN A 70 -17.71 -9.97 -6.19
CA GLN A 70 -16.31 -10.20 -6.57
C GLN A 70 -15.93 -11.69 -6.47
N TRP A 71 -16.48 -12.40 -5.49
CA TRP A 71 -16.29 -13.84 -5.36
C TRP A 71 -16.96 -14.59 -6.51
N SER A 72 -18.22 -14.28 -6.83
CA SER A 72 -18.94 -14.91 -7.93
C SER A 72 -18.21 -14.72 -9.25
N ARG A 73 -17.73 -13.51 -9.53
CA ARG A 73 -16.88 -13.25 -10.71
C ARG A 73 -15.62 -14.10 -10.75
N TRP A 74 -14.95 -14.27 -9.61
CA TRP A 74 -13.76 -15.11 -9.57
C TRP A 74 -14.09 -16.58 -9.82
N VAL A 75 -15.21 -17.07 -9.34
CA VAL A 75 -15.67 -18.45 -9.60
C VAL A 75 -15.99 -18.65 -11.09
N GLU A 76 -16.62 -17.66 -11.72
CA GLU A 76 -17.03 -17.72 -13.13
C GLU A 76 -15.85 -17.51 -14.11
N GLU A 77 -15.01 -16.50 -13.86
CA GLU A 77 -13.96 -16.05 -14.78
C GLU A 77 -12.57 -16.59 -14.41
N GLY A 78 -12.40 -17.18 -13.22
CA GLY A 78 -11.12 -17.71 -12.77
C GLY A 78 -10.03 -16.63 -12.65
N LYS A 79 -8.80 -16.97 -13.10
CA LYS A 79 -7.63 -16.08 -13.01
C LYS A 79 -7.77 -14.80 -13.79
N ASP A 80 -8.61 -14.75 -14.81
CA ASP A 80 -8.81 -13.54 -15.64
C ASP A 80 -9.50 -12.43 -14.87
N SER A 81 -10.34 -12.77 -13.88
CA SER A 81 -10.98 -11.81 -12.97
C SER A 81 -9.99 -11.09 -12.06
N LEU A 82 -8.85 -11.70 -11.71
CA LEU A 82 -7.90 -11.17 -10.73
C LEU A 82 -7.36 -9.80 -11.11
N SER A 83 -7.09 -9.56 -12.39
CA SER A 83 -6.64 -8.24 -12.87
C SER A 83 -7.69 -7.16 -12.67
N ARG A 84 -8.98 -7.51 -12.79
CA ARG A 84 -10.12 -6.62 -12.57
C ARG A 84 -10.33 -6.37 -11.08
N ILE A 85 -10.29 -7.41 -10.27
CA ILE A 85 -10.38 -7.34 -8.80
C ILE A 85 -9.30 -6.42 -8.27
N ARG A 86 -8.04 -6.59 -8.67
CA ARG A 86 -6.92 -5.73 -8.25
C ARG A 86 -7.12 -4.27 -8.65
N ARG A 87 -7.62 -4.02 -9.86
CA ARG A 87 -7.91 -2.65 -10.32
C ARG A 87 -9.03 -2.00 -9.52
N ASN A 88 -10.05 -2.75 -9.15
CA ASN A 88 -11.15 -2.24 -8.34
C ASN A 88 -10.68 -1.89 -6.92
N VAL A 89 -9.90 -2.77 -6.29
CA VAL A 89 -9.29 -2.51 -4.98
C VAL A 89 -8.39 -1.27 -5.04
N ALA A 90 -7.56 -1.14 -6.07
CA ALA A 90 -6.70 0.03 -6.24
C ALA A 90 -7.53 1.33 -6.39
N ARG A 91 -8.58 1.31 -7.22
CA ARG A 91 -9.45 2.47 -7.43
C ARG A 91 -10.20 2.90 -6.18
N ALA A 92 -10.66 1.95 -5.38
CA ALA A 92 -11.40 2.25 -4.15
C ALA A 92 -10.56 2.92 -3.05
N LYS A 93 -9.24 2.79 -3.15
CA LYS A 93 -8.28 3.37 -2.19
C LYS A 93 -7.64 4.66 -2.69
N VAL A 94 -7.96 5.08 -3.92
CA VAL A 94 -7.40 6.31 -4.50
C VAL A 94 -8.35 7.46 -4.21
N PHE A 95 -7.87 8.42 -3.43
CA PHE A 95 -8.53 9.71 -3.29
C PHE A 95 -8.52 10.46 -4.62
N ASN A 96 -9.58 11.14 -4.97
CA ASN A 96 -9.56 12.07 -6.08
C ASN A 96 -8.65 13.28 -5.76
N LYS A 97 -8.33 14.08 -6.77
CA LYS A 97 -7.38 15.20 -6.60
C LYS A 97 -7.88 16.22 -5.57
N GLU A 98 -9.16 16.49 -5.54
CA GLU A 98 -9.76 17.45 -4.62
C GLU A 98 -9.67 16.96 -3.16
N GLU A 99 -9.83 15.66 -2.93
CA GLU A 99 -9.71 15.05 -1.60
C GLU A 99 -8.26 14.99 -1.09
N GLN A 100 -7.29 15.05 -1.99
CA GLN A 100 -5.86 15.04 -1.64
C GLN A 100 -5.33 16.43 -1.28
N LEU A 101 -6.04 17.49 -1.66
CA LEU A 101 -5.62 18.86 -1.45
C LEU A 101 -6.33 19.46 -0.25
N PRO A 102 -5.62 20.27 0.55
CA PRO A 102 -6.25 21.01 1.63
C PRO A 102 -7.29 21.99 1.07
N PRO A 103 -8.40 22.23 1.79
CA PRO A 103 -9.41 23.18 1.37
C PRO A 103 -8.82 24.58 1.12
N PRO A 104 -9.25 25.27 0.07
CA PRO A 104 -8.76 26.63 -0.23
C PRO A 104 -8.94 27.58 0.96
N GLY A 105 -7.86 28.27 1.36
CA GLY A 105 -7.86 29.22 2.47
C GLY A 105 -7.76 28.59 3.87
N SER A 106 -7.68 27.27 3.97
CA SER A 106 -7.51 26.57 5.26
C SER A 106 -6.13 26.80 5.88
N GLU A 107 -5.98 26.47 7.15
CA GLU A 107 -4.67 26.52 7.83
C GLU A 107 -3.71 25.47 7.25
N GLU A 108 -4.22 24.33 6.84
CA GLU A 108 -3.44 23.26 6.16
C GLU A 108 -2.84 23.77 4.84
N GLN A 109 -3.62 24.54 4.06
CA GLN A 109 -3.10 25.16 2.84
C GLN A 109 -1.99 26.17 3.16
N LYS A 110 -2.16 26.99 4.18
CA LYS A 110 -1.13 27.96 4.59
C LYS A 110 0.16 27.27 5.05
N VAL A 111 0.03 26.12 5.72
CA VAL A 111 1.19 25.30 6.11
C VAL A 111 1.87 24.74 4.88
N LEU A 112 1.12 24.18 3.94
CA LEU A 112 1.65 23.63 2.69
C LEU A 112 2.40 24.71 1.87
N ASP A 113 1.81 25.90 1.74
CA ASP A 113 2.43 27.03 1.06
C ASP A 113 3.75 27.46 1.74
N LYS A 114 3.79 27.50 3.08
CA LYS A 114 5.01 27.79 3.82
C LYS A 114 6.10 26.73 3.58
N ILE A 115 5.74 25.46 3.58
CA ILE A 115 6.65 24.36 3.28
C ILE A 115 7.22 24.53 1.87
N TYR A 116 6.36 24.70 0.88
CA TYR A 116 6.79 24.89 -0.50
C TYR A 116 7.71 26.10 -0.65
N ASN A 117 7.29 27.27 -0.14
CA ASN A 117 8.06 28.51 -0.22
C ASN A 117 9.43 28.37 0.45
N PHE A 118 9.54 27.63 1.55
CA PHE A 118 10.81 27.41 2.22
C PHE A 118 11.72 26.48 1.42
N TYR A 119 11.20 25.33 0.96
CA TYR A 119 12.05 24.30 0.34
C TYR A 119 12.32 24.54 -1.15
N SER A 120 11.48 25.28 -1.85
CA SER A 120 11.67 25.57 -3.29
C SER A 120 12.77 26.57 -3.62
N THR A 121 13.28 27.32 -2.63
CA THR A 121 14.15 28.50 -2.86
C THR A 121 15.58 28.15 -3.28
N SER A 122 16.10 26.96 -2.99
CA SER A 122 17.45 26.57 -3.38
C SER A 122 17.57 25.05 -3.51
N ASN A 123 18.59 24.60 -4.25
CA ASN A 123 18.85 23.16 -4.41
C ASN A 123 19.20 22.48 -3.07
N ASP A 124 19.89 23.16 -2.17
CA ASP A 124 20.22 22.63 -0.84
C ASP A 124 18.94 22.43 -0.03
N ARG A 125 18.02 23.39 -0.07
CA ARG A 125 16.73 23.26 0.62
C ARG A 125 15.86 22.18 0.02
N LYS A 126 15.85 21.99 -1.30
CA LYS A 126 15.17 20.87 -1.96
C LYS A 126 15.68 19.51 -1.46
N LYS A 127 16.99 19.35 -1.27
CA LYS A 127 17.54 18.15 -0.65
C LYS A 127 17.10 17.95 0.78
N ARG A 128 16.94 19.02 1.55
CA ARG A 128 16.38 18.91 2.92
C ARG A 128 14.89 18.52 2.92
N PHE A 129 14.19 18.76 1.83
CA PHE A 129 12.81 18.27 1.68
C PHE A 129 12.75 16.74 1.65
N GLU A 130 13.77 16.05 1.12
CA GLU A 130 13.88 14.60 1.16
C GLU A 130 13.89 14.07 2.59
N ALA A 131 14.60 14.73 3.50
CA ALA A 131 14.60 14.37 4.93
C ALA A 131 13.24 14.64 5.61
N LEU A 132 12.55 15.73 5.25
CA LEU A 132 11.19 15.98 5.72
C LEU A 132 10.24 14.90 5.21
N ALA A 133 10.35 14.51 3.95
CA ALA A 133 9.53 13.47 3.34
C ALA A 133 9.69 12.12 4.05
N GLU A 134 10.90 11.76 4.47
CA GLU A 134 11.15 10.57 5.28
C GLU A 134 10.46 10.66 6.66
N VAL A 135 10.51 11.82 7.31
CA VAL A 135 9.79 12.05 8.59
C VAL A 135 8.29 11.88 8.44
N VAL A 136 7.71 12.49 7.38
CA VAL A 136 6.28 12.37 7.09
C VAL A 136 5.91 10.91 6.80
N THR A 137 6.74 10.21 6.04
CA THR A 137 6.55 8.78 5.75
C THR A 137 6.56 7.95 7.03
N GLU A 138 7.52 8.19 7.94
CA GLU A 138 7.57 7.52 9.24
C GLU A 138 6.28 7.74 10.03
N PHE A 139 5.84 8.99 10.12
CA PHE A 139 4.62 9.34 10.85
C PHE A 139 3.40 8.60 10.29
N VAL A 140 3.14 8.73 8.99
CA VAL A 140 1.97 8.15 8.33
C VAL A 140 1.95 6.62 8.39
N ILE A 141 3.11 5.99 8.14
CA ILE A 141 3.19 4.53 8.11
C ILE A 141 3.15 3.95 9.53
N SER A 142 3.79 4.60 10.50
CA SER A 142 3.82 4.08 11.87
C SER A 142 2.47 4.14 12.57
N GLU A 143 1.64 5.14 12.27
CA GLU A 143 0.30 5.24 12.86
C GLU A 143 -0.63 4.10 12.43
N SER A 144 -0.47 3.61 11.21
CA SER A 144 -1.46 2.74 10.58
C SER A 144 -1.01 1.30 10.38
N HIS A 145 0.29 1.01 10.27
CA HIS A 145 0.74 -0.24 9.65
C HIS A 145 1.83 -0.99 10.41
N GLY A 146 2.46 -0.40 11.42
CA GLY A 146 3.52 -1.05 12.17
C GLY A 146 4.62 -0.11 12.60
N ARG A 147 5.83 -0.63 12.82
CA ARG A 147 6.97 0.18 13.26
C ARG A 147 7.91 0.49 12.10
N TYR A 148 7.90 1.74 11.67
CA TYR A 148 8.86 2.22 10.67
C TYR A 148 10.22 2.49 11.32
N LYS A 149 11.27 2.18 10.58
CA LYS A 149 12.67 2.51 10.93
C LYS A 149 13.29 3.24 9.76
N ARG A 150 13.76 4.45 10.01
CA ARG A 150 14.53 5.21 9.02
C ARG A 150 15.80 4.48 8.67
N GLY A 151 16.13 4.49 7.40
CA GLY A 151 17.37 3.98 6.88
C GLY A 151 18.34 5.10 6.52
N TRP A 152 18.38 5.47 5.25
CA TRP A 152 19.24 6.54 4.78
C TRP A 152 18.56 7.38 3.69
N VAL A 153 18.91 8.66 3.67
CA VAL A 153 18.59 9.58 2.57
C VAL A 153 19.73 9.49 1.55
N THR A 154 19.41 9.35 0.28
CA THR A 154 20.39 9.18 -0.77
C THR A 154 21.13 10.49 -1.04
N ARG A 155 22.39 10.41 -1.49
CA ARG A 155 23.23 11.60 -1.68
C ARG A 155 23.48 11.90 -3.15
N GLY A 156 22.55 12.58 -3.81
CA GLY A 156 22.87 13.27 -5.06
C GLY A 156 22.63 12.50 -6.36
N SER A 157 23.18 12.99 -7.44
CA SER A 157 22.93 12.56 -8.80
C SER A 157 23.38 11.11 -9.07
N GLY A 158 22.46 10.27 -9.46
CA GLY A 158 22.72 8.86 -9.75
C GLY A 158 21.77 7.89 -9.03
N ASP A 159 20.94 8.38 -8.15
CA ASP A 159 20.09 7.58 -7.26
C ASP A 159 18.83 7.04 -7.94
N HIS A 160 18.76 7.26 -9.26
CA HIS A 160 17.69 6.73 -10.10
C HIS A 160 16.27 7.08 -9.63
N GLY A 161 16.10 8.19 -8.89
CA GLY A 161 14.82 8.68 -8.41
C GLY A 161 14.36 7.99 -7.13
N ILE A 162 15.28 7.54 -6.28
CA ILE A 162 15.03 7.12 -4.90
C ILE A 162 15.73 8.13 -4.00
N ASP A 163 14.99 8.79 -3.12
CA ASP A 163 15.52 9.85 -2.27
C ASP A 163 15.75 9.37 -0.84
N PHE A 164 14.97 8.38 -0.38
CA PHE A 164 15.19 7.76 0.92
C PHE A 164 14.78 6.29 0.93
N VAL A 165 15.35 5.55 1.87
CA VAL A 165 15.11 4.11 2.08
C VAL A 165 14.86 3.88 3.56
N GLY A 166 13.83 3.13 3.88
CA GLY A 166 13.51 2.72 5.24
C GLY A 166 13.06 1.27 5.32
N ARG A 167 12.64 0.87 6.51
CA ARG A 167 12.10 -0.46 6.79
C ARG A 167 10.84 -0.35 7.63
N LEU A 168 9.81 -1.06 7.22
CA LEU A 168 8.59 -1.23 8.00
C LEU A 168 8.55 -2.63 8.60
N ASP A 169 8.50 -2.72 9.91
CA ASP A 169 8.31 -3.96 10.65
C ASP A 169 6.80 -4.10 10.96
N VAL A 170 6.13 -5.09 10.36
CA VAL A 170 4.71 -5.39 10.52
C VAL A 170 4.54 -6.65 11.35
N GLY A 171 3.61 -6.63 12.31
CA GLY A 171 3.38 -7.73 13.23
C GLY A 171 4.22 -7.65 14.50
N SER A 172 4.18 -8.71 15.30
CA SER A 172 4.90 -8.80 16.56
C SER A 172 5.49 -10.20 16.80
N GLY A 173 6.57 -10.27 17.56
CA GLY A 173 7.20 -11.54 17.91
C GLY A 173 7.65 -12.35 16.68
N PHE A 174 7.29 -13.62 16.64
CA PHE A 174 7.66 -14.54 15.55
C PHE A 174 6.97 -14.25 14.22
N SER A 175 5.88 -13.49 14.23
CA SER A 175 5.15 -13.10 13.03
C SER A 175 5.57 -11.74 12.48
N THR A 176 6.68 -11.18 12.95
CA THR A 176 7.19 -9.91 12.41
C THR A 176 7.73 -10.10 10.99
N THR A 177 7.17 -9.36 10.05
CA THR A 177 7.68 -9.26 8.67
C THR A 177 8.29 -7.89 8.48
N SER A 178 9.51 -7.85 7.91
CA SER A 178 10.19 -6.60 7.59
C SER A 178 10.08 -6.31 6.10
N LEU A 179 9.51 -5.16 5.75
CA LEU A 179 9.33 -4.68 4.39
C LEU A 179 10.29 -3.52 4.12
N VAL A 180 10.91 -3.51 2.96
CA VAL A 180 11.70 -2.36 2.51
C VAL A 180 10.75 -1.27 2.02
N VAL A 181 11.01 -0.04 2.43
CA VAL A 181 10.29 1.15 1.97
C VAL A 181 11.24 1.99 1.12
N LEU A 182 10.87 2.21 -0.14
CA LEU A 182 11.57 3.13 -1.03
C LEU A 182 10.76 4.41 -1.18
N GLY A 183 11.36 5.54 -0.94
CA GLY A 183 10.71 6.83 -1.01
C GLY A 183 11.29 7.75 -2.06
N GLN A 184 10.42 8.48 -2.73
CA GLN A 184 10.75 9.62 -3.57
C GLN A 184 10.06 10.86 -3.03
N ALA A 185 10.78 11.97 -3.03
CA ALA A 185 10.33 13.25 -2.52
C ALA A 185 10.41 14.33 -3.60
N LYS A 186 9.37 15.11 -3.79
CA LYS A 186 9.39 16.17 -4.78
C LYS A 186 8.72 17.43 -4.25
N CYS A 187 9.52 18.49 -4.07
CA CYS A 187 8.98 19.80 -3.72
C CYS A 187 8.46 20.47 -5.00
N GLU A 188 7.18 20.32 -5.26
CA GLU A 188 6.47 20.89 -6.41
C GLU A 188 5.53 22.01 -5.98
N LYS A 189 5.16 22.87 -6.92
CA LYS A 189 4.18 23.93 -6.62
C LYS A 189 2.85 23.28 -6.19
N PRO A 190 2.25 23.69 -5.06
CA PRO A 190 0.92 23.22 -4.67
C PRO A 190 -0.07 23.34 -5.84
N ASN A 191 -0.92 22.34 -6.01
CA ASN A 191 -1.84 22.17 -7.14
C ASN A 191 -1.21 21.85 -8.50
N SER A 192 0.11 21.64 -8.58
CA SER A 192 0.72 21.09 -9.80
C SER A 192 0.33 19.61 -9.99
N THR A 193 0.50 19.10 -11.19
CA THR A 193 0.27 17.69 -11.47
C THR A 193 1.60 16.96 -11.46
N THR A 194 1.74 15.98 -10.59
CA THR A 194 2.92 15.10 -10.57
C THR A 194 3.06 14.35 -11.88
N SER A 195 4.27 14.34 -12.42
CA SER A 195 4.58 13.61 -13.66
C SER A 195 4.41 12.11 -13.45
N GLY A 196 3.61 11.46 -14.30
CA GLY A 196 3.50 10.00 -14.30
C GLY A 196 4.82 9.28 -14.52
N GLN A 197 5.80 9.93 -15.14
CA GLN A 197 7.14 9.37 -15.34
C GLN A 197 7.92 9.27 -14.01
N ASP A 198 7.77 10.22 -13.11
CA ASP A 198 8.45 10.19 -11.81
C ASP A 198 7.92 9.05 -10.95
N ILE A 199 6.61 8.87 -10.92
CA ILE A 199 5.98 7.73 -10.24
C ILE A 199 6.42 6.41 -10.90
N ALA A 200 6.44 6.33 -12.22
CA ALA A 200 6.86 5.14 -12.96
C ALA A 200 8.31 4.75 -12.66
N ARG A 201 9.22 5.71 -12.48
CA ARG A 201 10.60 5.44 -12.07
C ARG A 201 10.69 4.79 -10.70
N THR A 202 9.93 5.27 -9.72
CA THR A 202 9.86 4.66 -8.39
C THR A 202 9.29 3.25 -8.47
N VAL A 203 8.18 3.07 -9.18
CA VAL A 203 7.54 1.75 -9.37
C VAL A 203 8.49 0.75 -10.02
N ALA A 204 9.27 1.16 -11.04
CA ALA A 204 10.23 0.30 -11.73
C ALA A 204 11.36 -0.23 -10.81
N ARG A 205 11.57 0.37 -9.65
CA ARG A 205 12.58 -0.04 -8.66
C ARG A 205 12.02 -0.97 -7.59
N LEU A 206 10.70 -1.00 -7.41
CA LEU A 206 10.08 -1.84 -6.41
C LEU A 206 10.27 -3.31 -6.75
N ARG A 207 10.66 -4.07 -5.75
CA ARG A 207 10.64 -5.52 -5.78
C ARG A 207 9.42 -6.01 -5.02
N ARG A 208 9.07 -7.25 -5.25
CA ARG A 208 7.99 -7.90 -4.52
C ARG A 208 8.22 -7.81 -2.99
N GLY A 209 7.18 -7.44 -2.25
CA GLY A 209 7.26 -7.22 -0.82
C GLY A 209 7.90 -5.88 -0.40
N TRP A 210 8.16 -4.98 -1.34
CA TRP A 210 8.61 -3.63 -1.04
C TRP A 210 7.46 -2.64 -1.15
N ILE A 211 7.57 -1.55 -0.41
CA ILE A 211 6.59 -0.46 -0.40
C ILE A 211 7.21 0.74 -1.10
N GLY A 212 6.49 1.31 -2.06
CA GLY A 212 6.83 2.60 -2.67
C GLY A 212 6.10 3.74 -1.96
N CYS A 213 6.83 4.79 -1.64
CA CYS A 213 6.30 6.01 -1.05
C CYS A 213 6.67 7.20 -1.94
N TYR A 214 5.70 8.04 -2.27
CA TYR A 214 5.93 9.26 -3.02
C TYR A 214 5.36 10.43 -2.23
N VAL A 215 6.22 11.38 -1.86
CA VAL A 215 5.86 12.55 -1.05
C VAL A 215 6.03 13.80 -1.86
N THR A 216 5.00 14.60 -1.96
CA THR A 216 5.01 15.88 -2.68
C THR A 216 4.38 16.98 -1.83
N THR A 217 4.68 18.22 -2.16
CA THR A 217 4.01 19.41 -1.61
C THR A 217 2.72 19.73 -2.33
#